data_27b750b3936d81064777dae2dcfac73c
#
_entry.id   27b750b3936d81064777dae2dcfac73c
#
_cell.length_a   1.000
_cell.length_b   1.000
_cell.length_c   1.000
_cell.angle_alpha   90.00
_cell.angle_beta   90.00
_cell.angle_gamma   90.00
#
_symmetry.space_group_name_H-M   'P 1'
#
loop_
_entity.id
_entity.type
_entity.pdbx_description
1 polymer ?
#
loop_
_entity_poly.entity_id
_entity_poly.type
_entity_poly.pdbx_seq_one_letter_code
_entity_poly.pdbx_strand_id
1 'polypeptide(L)'
;GEFERFEMTYWDIRFSNLCNFSCRSCGIPFSSNWYEDHVKIHGKPTQPKVVYAGKTKTDAMEQLLEHIPYLEQVYFAGGEPLIMEEHYRILKKLDERKMYHVRLKYNTNFSQMTFKKLDVMEIWNRFESVKIGASLDGMGKRGEYLRKGQSWQQVEDNRKRMFDVCPDVYIFLATCLNVYNCFHVPDFHHE
;
A
#
# COMPACT_ATOMS: atom_id res chain seq x y z
N GLY A 1 36.94 17.58 -7.14
CA GLY A 1 36.05 17.31 -6.02
C GLY A 1 35.68 15.85 -6.07
N GLU A 2 35.98 15.09 -5.03
CA GLU A 2 35.44 13.75 -4.86
C GLU A 2 33.92 13.90 -4.78
N PHE A 3 33.18 13.21 -5.66
CA PHE A 3 31.74 13.13 -5.54
C PHE A 3 31.44 12.32 -4.28
N GLU A 4 30.79 12.96 -3.29
CA GLU A 4 30.25 12.25 -2.16
C GLU A 4 29.33 11.15 -2.68
N ARG A 5 29.43 9.96 -2.08
CA ARG A 5 28.60 8.82 -2.46
C ARG A 5 27.14 9.17 -2.26
N PHE A 6 26.32 9.02 -3.28
CA PHE A 6 24.87 9.25 -3.19
C PHE A 6 24.21 8.20 -2.30
N GLU A 7 23.58 8.62 -1.21
CA GLU A 7 22.89 7.77 -0.24
C GLU A 7 21.40 8.10 -0.23
N MET A 8 20.57 7.13 -0.57
CA MET A 8 19.11 7.31 -0.54
C MET A 8 18.56 6.92 0.83
N THR A 9 18.30 7.89 1.69
CA THR A 9 17.79 7.69 3.05
C THR A 9 16.26 7.65 3.13
N TYR A 10 15.57 8.22 2.14
CA TYR A 10 14.11 8.22 2.03
C TYR A 10 13.65 7.66 0.69
N TRP A 11 12.71 6.71 0.75
CA TRP A 11 12.10 6.12 -0.43
C TRP A 11 10.59 6.35 -0.46
N ASP A 12 10.05 6.90 -1.55
CA ASP A 12 8.63 6.84 -1.92
C ASP A 12 8.50 5.84 -3.07
N ILE A 13 7.90 4.69 -2.80
CA ILE A 13 7.91 3.56 -3.72
C ILE A 13 6.51 3.20 -4.19
N ARG A 14 6.38 3.13 -5.53
CA ARG A 14 5.21 2.64 -6.23
C ARG A 14 5.65 1.65 -7.30
N PHE A 15 5.81 0.38 -6.94
CA PHE A 15 6.35 -0.65 -7.84
C PHE A 15 5.48 -0.93 -9.05
N SER A 16 4.17 -0.85 -8.90
CA SER A 16 3.22 -1.10 -10.00
C SER A 16 1.84 -0.54 -9.68
N ASN A 17 0.95 -0.62 -10.67
CA ASN A 17 -0.49 -0.39 -10.48
C ASN A 17 -1.24 -1.68 -10.07
N LEU A 18 -0.54 -2.75 -9.67
CA LEU A 18 -1.17 -3.98 -9.22
C LEU A 18 -2.05 -3.71 -8.00
N CYS A 19 -3.34 -3.98 -8.11
CA CYS A 19 -4.33 -3.75 -7.06
C CYS A 19 -5.45 -4.79 -7.14
N ASN A 20 -6.00 -5.15 -6.00
CA ASN A 20 -7.15 -6.06 -5.89
C ASN A 20 -8.51 -5.35 -5.85
N PHE A 21 -8.54 -4.00 -5.83
CA PHE A 21 -9.77 -3.19 -5.83
C PHE A 21 -9.95 -2.39 -7.12
N SER A 22 -11.22 -2.08 -7.44
CA SER A 22 -11.63 -1.13 -8.47
C SER A 22 -12.37 0.04 -7.84
N CYS A 23 -11.67 0.85 -7.04
CA CYS A 23 -12.25 2.01 -6.36
C CYS A 23 -12.79 3.02 -7.35
N ARG A 24 -13.92 3.67 -7.04
CA ARG A 24 -14.55 4.66 -7.93
C ARG A 24 -13.73 5.94 -8.12
N SER A 25 -12.83 6.23 -7.19
CA SER A 25 -11.87 7.33 -7.27
C SER A 25 -10.59 6.98 -8.05
N CYS A 26 -10.47 5.74 -8.55
CA CYS A 26 -9.31 5.22 -9.27
C CYS A 26 -9.60 4.96 -10.76
N GLY A 27 -8.54 4.64 -11.51
CA GLY A 27 -8.60 4.21 -12.89
C GLY A 27 -7.44 3.28 -13.24
N ILE A 28 -7.33 2.87 -14.51
CA ILE A 28 -6.32 1.92 -14.98
C ILE A 28 -4.85 2.32 -14.69
N PRO A 29 -4.46 3.61 -14.58
CA PRO A 29 -3.09 3.96 -14.24
C PRO A 29 -2.71 3.55 -12.81
N PHE A 30 -3.70 3.50 -11.89
CA PHE A 30 -3.49 3.28 -10.46
C PHE A 30 -3.99 1.93 -9.95
N SER A 31 -4.84 1.25 -10.74
CA SER A 31 -5.34 -0.09 -10.39
C SER A 31 -5.51 -0.97 -11.62
N SER A 32 -4.74 -2.05 -11.66
CA SER A 32 -4.83 -3.08 -12.70
C SER A 32 -6.19 -3.78 -12.73
N ASN A 33 -6.96 -3.72 -11.63
CA ASN A 33 -8.27 -4.35 -11.53
C ASN A 33 -9.37 -3.61 -12.33
N TRP A 34 -9.11 -2.36 -12.72
CA TRP A 34 -9.98 -1.60 -13.62
C TRP A 34 -9.83 -1.99 -15.10
N TYR A 35 -8.78 -2.74 -15.46
CA TYR A 35 -8.42 -2.95 -16.87
C TYR A 35 -9.54 -3.57 -17.69
N GLU A 36 -10.17 -4.64 -17.20
CA GLU A 36 -11.21 -5.36 -17.93
C GLU A 36 -12.50 -4.51 -18.13
N ASP A 37 -12.88 -3.75 -17.10
CA ASP A 37 -14.02 -2.85 -17.19
C ASP A 37 -13.73 -1.69 -18.16
N HIS A 38 -12.50 -1.16 -18.14
CA HIS A 38 -12.05 -0.14 -19.09
C HIS A 38 -12.09 -0.65 -20.54
N VAL A 39 -11.60 -1.86 -20.79
CA VAL A 39 -11.62 -2.46 -22.13
C VAL A 39 -13.04 -2.60 -22.66
N LYS A 40 -13.99 -3.00 -21.81
CA LYS A 40 -15.41 -3.12 -22.20
C LYS A 40 -16.06 -1.79 -22.56
N ILE A 41 -15.69 -0.71 -21.89
CA ILE A 41 -16.33 0.61 -22.03
C ILE A 41 -15.65 1.45 -23.11
N HIS A 42 -14.31 1.44 -23.16
CA HIS A 42 -13.49 2.37 -23.95
C HIS A 42 -12.63 1.68 -25.01
N GLY A 43 -12.63 0.35 -25.06
CA GLY A 43 -11.72 -0.42 -25.90
C GLY A 43 -10.34 -0.62 -25.26
N LYS A 44 -9.49 -1.38 -25.94
CA LYS A 44 -8.16 -1.75 -25.43
C LYS A 44 -7.23 -0.53 -25.32
N PRO A 45 -6.72 -0.19 -24.12
CA PRO A 45 -5.79 0.90 -23.96
C PRO A 45 -4.40 0.55 -24.50
N THR A 46 -3.56 1.57 -24.73
CA THR A 46 -2.18 1.40 -25.17
C THR A 46 -1.27 0.83 -24.08
N GLN A 47 -1.58 1.16 -22.79
CA GLN A 47 -0.82 0.64 -21.67
C GLN A 47 -1.18 -0.83 -21.37
N PRO A 48 -0.22 -1.65 -20.89
CA PRO A 48 -0.49 -3.00 -20.42
C PRO A 48 -1.35 -2.99 -19.15
N LYS A 49 -2.00 -4.12 -18.82
CA LYS A 49 -2.83 -4.26 -17.61
C LYS A 49 -2.04 -3.94 -16.33
N VAL A 50 -0.84 -4.47 -16.22
CA VAL A 50 0.08 -4.16 -15.12
C VAL A 50 1.25 -3.36 -15.65
N VAL A 51 1.44 -2.17 -15.06
CA VAL A 51 2.56 -1.28 -15.32
C VAL A 51 3.51 -1.36 -14.14
N TYR A 52 4.79 -1.55 -14.42
CA TYR A 52 5.85 -1.60 -13.40
C TYR A 52 6.69 -0.33 -13.41
N ALA A 53 7.19 0.06 -12.25
CA ALA A 53 8.27 1.04 -12.16
C ALA A 53 9.57 0.40 -12.68
N GLY A 54 10.25 1.09 -13.60
CA GLY A 54 11.46 0.57 -14.24
C GLY A 54 11.21 -0.04 -15.62
N LYS A 55 12.29 -0.39 -16.30
CA LYS A 55 12.25 -0.98 -17.66
C LYS A 55 11.83 -2.45 -17.63
N THR A 56 12.21 -3.15 -16.58
CA THR A 56 11.83 -4.53 -16.32
C THR A 56 11.16 -4.63 -14.94
N LYS A 57 10.55 -5.77 -14.63
CA LYS A 57 9.91 -5.99 -13.33
C LYS A 57 10.88 -5.91 -12.15
N THR A 58 12.16 -6.16 -12.36
CA THR A 58 13.14 -6.37 -11.30
C THR A 58 14.25 -5.32 -11.23
N ASP A 59 14.52 -4.59 -12.31
CA ASP A 59 15.66 -3.66 -12.39
C ASP A 59 15.61 -2.55 -11.32
N ALA A 60 14.47 -1.89 -11.15
CA ALA A 60 14.31 -0.86 -10.14
C ALA A 60 14.49 -1.42 -8.72
N MET A 61 14.04 -2.65 -8.48
CA MET A 61 14.17 -3.32 -7.19
C MET A 61 15.61 -3.64 -6.83
N GLU A 62 16.37 -4.15 -7.80
CA GLU A 62 17.78 -4.52 -7.57
C GLU A 62 18.62 -3.28 -7.26
N GLN A 63 18.41 -2.19 -7.98
CA GLN A 63 19.07 -0.91 -7.71
C GLN A 63 18.73 -0.38 -6.31
N LEU A 64 17.45 -0.43 -5.90
CA LEU A 64 17.06 -0.01 -4.55
C LEU A 64 17.72 -0.82 -3.44
N LEU A 65 17.86 -2.14 -3.62
CA LEU A 65 18.46 -3.01 -2.61
C LEU A 65 19.92 -2.65 -2.26
N GLU A 66 20.66 -2.01 -3.15
CA GLU A 66 22.02 -1.52 -2.90
C GLU A 66 22.02 -0.35 -1.90
N HIS A 67 20.93 0.43 -1.84
CA HIS A 67 20.79 1.57 -0.96
C HIS A 67 20.15 1.24 0.41
N ILE A 68 19.74 -0.01 0.65
CA ILE A 68 19.16 -0.43 1.95
C ILE A 68 20.02 -0.03 3.15
N PRO A 69 21.37 -0.14 3.15
CA PRO A 69 22.18 0.23 4.32
C PRO A 69 22.02 1.68 4.79
N TYR A 70 21.55 2.57 3.93
CA TYR A 70 21.38 4.01 4.21
C TYR A 70 19.93 4.40 4.50
N LEU A 71 19.00 3.44 4.42
CA LEU A 71 17.57 3.71 4.51
C LEU A 71 17.16 4.10 5.93
N GLU A 72 16.52 5.25 6.07
CA GLU A 72 15.91 5.74 7.31
C GLU A 72 14.38 5.68 7.29
N GLN A 73 13.80 5.83 6.11
CA GLN A 73 12.35 5.81 5.94
C GLN A 73 11.95 5.29 4.58
N VAL A 74 10.91 4.47 4.55
CA VAL A 74 10.25 4.05 3.31
C VAL A 74 8.75 4.28 3.37
N TYR A 75 8.20 4.84 2.29
CA TYR A 75 6.77 5.00 2.07
C TYR A 75 6.33 4.08 0.94
N PHE A 76 5.49 3.11 1.27
CA PHE A 76 4.90 2.18 0.33
C PHE A 76 3.51 2.64 -0.10
N ALA A 77 3.34 2.84 -1.40
CA ALA A 77 2.10 3.24 -2.03
C ALA A 77 1.99 2.62 -3.43
N GLY A 78 1.09 3.12 -4.27
CA GLY A 78 0.88 2.64 -5.64
C GLY A 78 -0.46 1.94 -5.78
N GLY A 79 -0.54 0.79 -6.44
CA GLY A 79 -1.75 -0.02 -6.50
C GLY A 79 -2.17 -0.49 -5.10
N GLU A 80 -1.75 -1.68 -4.69
CA GLU A 80 -1.85 -2.14 -3.30
C GLU A 80 -0.52 -2.77 -2.88
N PRO A 81 0.27 -2.11 -2.00
CA PRO A 81 1.60 -2.59 -1.65
C PRO A 81 1.59 -3.96 -0.94
N LEU A 82 0.55 -4.27 -0.17
CA LEU A 82 0.49 -5.51 0.62
C LEU A 82 0.26 -6.79 -0.22
N ILE A 83 0.00 -6.66 -1.53
CA ILE A 83 -0.06 -7.79 -2.45
C ILE A 83 1.14 -7.85 -3.41
N MET A 84 2.14 -6.97 -3.22
CA MET A 84 3.32 -6.91 -4.09
C MET A 84 4.51 -7.66 -3.48
N GLU A 85 5.14 -8.51 -4.27
CA GLU A 85 6.32 -9.28 -3.83
C GLU A 85 7.50 -8.37 -3.49
N GLU A 86 7.66 -7.28 -4.23
CA GLU A 86 8.72 -6.30 -4.07
C GLU A 86 8.70 -5.67 -2.66
N HIS A 87 7.50 -5.37 -2.13
CA HIS A 87 7.32 -4.89 -0.77
C HIS A 87 7.91 -5.87 0.27
N TYR A 88 7.54 -7.14 0.17
CA TYR A 88 8.02 -8.16 1.12
C TYR A 88 9.51 -8.46 0.96
N ARG A 89 10.08 -8.31 -0.23
CA ARG A 89 11.53 -8.41 -0.44
C ARG A 89 12.29 -7.33 0.34
N ILE A 90 11.80 -6.09 0.35
CA ILE A 90 12.40 -5.00 1.15
C ILE A 90 12.27 -5.33 2.64
N LEU A 91 11.07 -5.65 3.13
CA LEU A 91 10.87 -5.98 4.54
C LEU A 91 11.77 -7.13 5.00
N LYS A 92 11.90 -8.17 4.18
CA LYS A 92 12.81 -9.29 4.46
C LYS A 92 14.27 -8.82 4.55
N LYS A 93 14.72 -7.91 3.67
CA LYS A 93 16.08 -7.39 3.72
C LYS A 93 16.33 -6.51 4.94
N LEU A 94 15.35 -5.72 5.37
CA LEU A 94 15.43 -4.96 6.61
C LEU A 94 15.49 -5.88 7.83
N ASP A 95 14.66 -6.93 7.86
CA ASP A 95 14.63 -7.95 8.94
C ASP A 95 15.95 -8.73 9.03
N GLU A 96 16.47 -9.21 7.89
CA GLU A 96 17.78 -9.89 7.81
C GLU A 96 18.93 -9.04 8.38
N ARG A 97 18.84 -7.72 8.23
CA ARG A 97 19.84 -6.75 8.70
C ARG A 97 19.51 -6.15 10.07
N LYS A 98 18.39 -6.54 10.68
CA LYS A 98 17.88 -6.00 11.96
C LYS A 98 17.71 -4.48 11.95
N MET A 99 17.32 -3.91 10.82
CA MET A 99 17.13 -2.47 10.62
C MET A 99 15.73 -2.03 11.07
N TYR A 100 15.36 -2.33 12.29
CA TYR A 100 14.03 -2.05 12.84
C TYR A 100 13.79 -0.55 13.17
N HIS A 101 14.85 0.25 13.20
CA HIS A 101 14.80 1.71 13.32
C HIS A 101 14.26 2.41 12.06
N VAL A 102 14.23 1.71 10.92
CA VAL A 102 13.68 2.27 9.66
C VAL A 102 12.19 2.53 9.81
N ARG A 103 11.78 3.77 9.56
CA ARG A 103 10.38 4.18 9.65
C ARG A 103 9.60 3.68 8.44
N LEU A 104 8.57 2.87 8.68
CA LEU A 104 7.70 2.37 7.63
C LEU A 104 6.44 3.23 7.53
N LYS A 105 6.11 3.66 6.32
CA LYS A 105 4.84 4.34 6.01
C LYS A 105 4.09 3.61 4.91
N TYR A 106 2.78 3.59 5.03
CA TYR A 106 1.90 2.92 4.08
C TYR A 106 0.70 3.78 3.70
N ASN A 107 0.31 3.69 2.42
CA ASN A 107 -1.09 3.82 2.02
C ASN A 107 -1.54 2.48 1.48
N THR A 108 -2.54 1.89 2.13
CA THR A 108 -3.07 0.57 1.78
C THR A 108 -4.60 0.56 1.84
N ASN A 109 -5.23 -0.28 1.04
CA ASN A 109 -6.67 -0.52 1.11
C ASN A 109 -7.08 -1.35 2.34
N PHE A 110 -6.11 -1.76 3.15
CA PHE A 110 -6.26 -2.42 4.43
C PHE A 110 -7.04 -3.74 4.36
N SER A 111 -7.01 -4.45 3.23
CA SER A 111 -7.72 -5.72 3.03
C SER A 111 -6.86 -6.94 3.25
N GLN A 112 -5.68 -6.98 2.67
CA GLN A 112 -4.85 -8.17 2.61
C GLN A 112 -3.66 -8.05 3.56
N MET A 113 -3.71 -8.74 4.71
CA MET A 113 -2.65 -8.69 5.72
C MET A 113 -1.66 -9.85 5.62
N THR A 114 -1.91 -10.79 4.71
CA THR A 114 -1.07 -11.96 4.50
C THR A 114 -0.71 -12.09 3.02
N PHE A 115 0.57 -12.26 2.72
CA PHE A 115 1.08 -12.53 1.38
C PHE A 115 1.86 -13.84 1.38
N LYS A 116 1.41 -14.83 0.60
CA LYS A 116 1.94 -16.21 0.67
C LYS A 116 1.83 -16.73 2.12
N LYS A 117 2.95 -16.89 2.82
CA LYS A 117 3.01 -17.31 4.24
C LYS A 117 3.47 -16.18 5.18
N LEU A 118 3.62 -14.97 4.68
CA LEU A 118 4.12 -13.82 5.44
C LEU A 118 2.94 -13.01 5.95
N ASP A 119 2.87 -12.81 7.24
CA ASP A 119 1.93 -11.92 7.90
C ASP A 119 2.58 -10.57 8.11
N VAL A 120 2.00 -9.53 7.53
CA VAL A 120 2.60 -8.20 7.59
C VAL A 120 2.48 -7.57 8.98
N MET A 121 1.43 -7.89 9.75
CA MET A 121 1.26 -7.35 11.11
C MET A 121 2.35 -7.85 12.06
N GLU A 122 2.71 -9.14 11.96
CA GLU A 122 3.82 -9.72 12.72
C GLU A 122 5.17 -9.10 12.34
N ILE A 123 5.33 -8.71 11.08
CA ILE A 123 6.53 -8.00 10.62
C ILE A 123 6.52 -6.58 11.18
N TRP A 124 5.41 -5.84 11.07
CA TRP A 124 5.29 -4.47 11.58
C TRP A 124 5.59 -4.37 13.08
N ASN A 125 5.18 -5.35 13.86
CA ASN A 125 5.43 -5.39 15.31
C ASN A 125 6.92 -5.40 15.70
N ARG A 126 7.82 -5.63 14.75
CA ARG A 126 9.28 -5.60 15.00
C ARG A 126 9.89 -4.22 14.78
N PHE A 127 9.20 -3.32 14.09
CA PHE A 127 9.73 -2.00 13.73
C PHE A 127 9.34 -0.95 14.77
N GLU A 128 10.27 -0.05 15.07
CA GLU A 128 10.09 1.03 16.05
C GLU A 128 9.05 2.07 15.63
N SER A 129 8.81 2.21 14.34
CA SER A 129 7.86 3.20 13.82
C SER A 129 7.18 2.71 12.54
N VAL A 130 5.90 2.41 12.65
CA VAL A 130 5.04 2.07 11.50
C VAL A 130 3.82 3.00 11.48
N LYS A 131 3.57 3.64 10.33
CA LYS A 131 2.41 4.50 10.10
C LYS A 131 1.60 4.02 8.91
N ILE A 132 0.31 3.76 9.13
CA ILE A 132 -0.59 3.19 8.13
C ILE A 132 -1.70 4.18 7.84
N GLY A 133 -1.73 4.72 6.62
CA GLY A 133 -2.88 5.38 6.04
C GLY A 133 -3.82 4.33 5.47
N ALA A 134 -4.85 3.96 6.24
CA ALA A 134 -5.90 3.08 5.75
C ALA A 134 -6.77 3.83 4.75
N SER A 135 -6.69 3.43 3.49
CA SER A 135 -7.44 4.03 2.40
C SER A 135 -8.90 3.59 2.46
N LEU A 136 -9.68 4.24 3.31
CA LEU A 136 -11.10 3.96 3.55
C LEU A 136 -11.92 5.23 3.26
N ASP A 137 -12.98 5.12 2.45
CA ASP A 137 -13.79 6.27 2.00
C ASP A 137 -15.16 6.33 2.67
N GLY A 138 -15.45 5.40 3.57
CA GLY A 138 -16.68 5.28 4.34
C GLY A 138 -16.80 3.91 4.95
N MET A 139 -17.76 3.74 5.85
CA MET A 139 -18.03 2.48 6.54
C MET A 139 -19.14 1.65 5.85
N GLY A 140 -19.19 0.36 6.18
CA GLY A 140 -20.22 -0.58 5.75
C GLY A 140 -20.42 -0.61 4.24
N LYS A 141 -21.67 -0.69 3.82
CA LYS A 141 -22.06 -0.75 2.40
C LYS A 141 -21.62 0.46 1.58
N ARG A 142 -21.48 1.63 2.19
CA ARG A 142 -20.96 2.81 1.50
C ARG A 142 -19.49 2.65 1.16
N GLY A 143 -18.66 2.19 2.10
CA GLY A 143 -17.26 1.88 1.86
C GLY A 143 -17.09 0.85 0.76
N GLU A 144 -17.86 -0.24 0.80
CA GLU A 144 -17.88 -1.30 -0.21
C GLU A 144 -18.31 -0.78 -1.60
N TYR A 145 -19.27 0.15 -1.66
CA TYR A 145 -19.69 0.78 -2.90
C TYR A 145 -18.60 1.68 -3.51
N LEU A 146 -17.93 2.47 -2.67
CA LEU A 146 -16.88 3.39 -3.13
C LEU A 146 -15.60 2.65 -3.53
N ARG A 147 -15.27 1.60 -2.80
CA ARG A 147 -14.08 0.77 -3.01
C ARG A 147 -14.49 -0.64 -3.42
N LYS A 148 -14.92 -0.80 -4.66
CA LYS A 148 -15.32 -2.11 -5.22
C LYS A 148 -14.20 -3.14 -5.02
N GLY A 149 -14.52 -4.19 -4.27
CA GLY A 149 -13.59 -5.21 -3.80
C GLY A 149 -13.37 -5.22 -2.29
N GLN A 150 -13.75 -4.14 -1.58
CA GLN A 150 -13.70 -4.06 -0.13
C GLN A 150 -14.80 -4.91 0.50
N SER A 151 -14.46 -5.58 1.61
CA SER A 151 -15.41 -6.12 2.59
C SER A 151 -15.25 -5.32 3.88
N TRP A 152 -16.32 -4.70 4.36
CA TRP A 152 -16.27 -3.94 5.61
C TRP A 152 -15.97 -4.83 6.81
N GLN A 153 -16.55 -6.02 6.85
CA GLN A 153 -16.26 -7.00 7.90
C GLN A 153 -14.75 -7.34 7.96
N GLN A 154 -14.12 -7.52 6.81
CA GLN A 154 -12.67 -7.77 6.75
C GLN A 154 -11.85 -6.59 7.28
N VAL A 155 -12.26 -5.35 7.00
CA VAL A 155 -11.61 -4.15 7.54
C VAL A 155 -11.69 -4.13 9.06
N GLU A 156 -12.86 -4.42 9.63
CA GLU A 156 -13.04 -4.48 11.08
C GLU A 156 -12.24 -5.60 11.74
N ASP A 157 -12.22 -6.79 11.14
CA ASP A 157 -11.45 -7.93 11.63
C ASP A 157 -9.95 -7.64 11.58
N ASN A 158 -9.47 -7.01 10.49
CA ASN A 158 -8.09 -6.59 10.37
C ASN A 158 -7.74 -5.51 11.40
N ARG A 159 -8.62 -4.54 11.66
CA ARG A 159 -8.44 -3.51 12.69
C ARG A 159 -8.31 -4.13 14.08
N LYS A 160 -9.23 -5.01 14.47
CA LYS A 160 -9.19 -5.71 15.77
C LYS A 160 -7.89 -6.49 15.91
N ARG A 161 -7.56 -7.30 14.89
CA ARG A 161 -6.35 -8.10 14.89
C ARG A 161 -5.08 -7.25 14.98
N MET A 162 -5.06 -6.09 14.32
CA MET A 162 -3.91 -5.17 14.38
C MET A 162 -3.67 -4.66 15.80
N PHE A 163 -4.72 -4.31 16.56
CA PHE A 163 -4.59 -3.91 17.97
C PHE A 163 -4.05 -5.04 18.87
N ASP A 164 -4.35 -6.29 18.54
CA ASP A 164 -3.86 -7.45 19.29
C ASP A 164 -2.39 -7.80 18.93
N VAL A 165 -2.02 -7.72 17.65
CA VAL A 165 -0.71 -8.21 17.15
C VAL A 165 0.36 -7.12 17.15
N CYS A 166 0.00 -5.88 16.81
CA CYS A 166 0.94 -4.76 16.68
C CYS A 166 0.33 -3.45 17.21
N PRO A 167 0.08 -3.36 18.54
CA PRO A 167 -0.64 -2.25 19.17
C PRO A 167 0.06 -0.89 19.02
N ASP A 168 1.38 -0.87 18.82
CA ASP A 168 2.18 0.36 18.69
C ASP A 168 2.16 0.94 17.27
N VAL A 169 1.52 0.26 16.32
CA VAL A 169 1.37 0.77 14.94
C VAL A 169 0.37 1.92 14.91
N TYR A 170 0.81 3.08 14.39
CA TYR A 170 -0.07 4.22 14.20
C TYR A 170 -0.92 4.07 12.94
N ILE A 171 -2.23 3.99 13.08
CA ILE A 171 -3.18 3.96 11.97
C ILE A 171 -3.98 5.26 11.89
N PHE A 172 -4.22 5.74 10.67
CA PHE A 172 -5.09 6.88 10.40
C PHE A 172 -5.90 6.64 9.12
N LEU A 173 -7.02 7.32 9.00
CA LEU A 173 -7.85 7.24 7.79
C LEU A 173 -7.26 8.14 6.69
N ALA A 174 -6.97 7.54 5.54
CA ALA A 174 -6.56 8.22 4.32
C ALA A 174 -7.75 8.29 3.35
N THR A 175 -8.76 9.07 3.71
CA THR A 175 -10.03 9.17 2.98
C THR A 175 -9.92 10.07 1.76
N CYS A 176 -10.39 9.59 0.63
CA CYS A 176 -10.55 10.38 -0.59
C CYS A 176 -11.92 11.06 -0.59
N LEU A 177 -11.96 12.35 -0.27
CA LEU A 177 -13.20 13.12 -0.24
C LEU A 177 -13.78 13.30 -1.64
N ASN A 178 -15.06 12.96 -1.81
CA ASN A 178 -15.77 13.06 -3.08
C ASN A 178 -17.29 13.25 -2.86
N VAL A 179 -18.06 13.43 -3.94
CA VAL A 179 -19.50 13.68 -3.89
C VAL A 179 -20.32 12.56 -3.25
N TYR A 180 -19.78 11.34 -3.17
CA TYR A 180 -20.48 10.19 -2.58
C TYR A 180 -20.30 10.05 -1.08
N ASN A 181 -19.30 10.73 -0.49
CA ASN A 181 -18.98 10.63 0.93
C ASN A 181 -18.90 11.96 1.68
N CYS A 182 -18.87 13.11 1.02
CA CYS A 182 -18.64 14.41 1.66
C CYS A 182 -19.59 14.72 2.85
N PHE A 183 -20.83 14.24 2.80
CA PHE A 183 -21.80 14.42 3.90
C PHE A 183 -21.71 13.34 4.99
N HIS A 184 -20.89 12.29 4.81
CA HIS A 184 -20.78 11.15 5.72
C HIS A 184 -19.39 11.01 6.34
N VAL A 185 -18.43 11.82 5.90
CA VAL A 185 -17.10 11.81 6.49
C VAL A 185 -17.11 12.19 7.97
N PRO A 186 -17.92 13.16 8.43
CA PRO A 186 -18.03 13.43 9.88
C PRO A 186 -18.48 12.21 10.67
N ASP A 187 -19.53 11.51 10.23
CA ASP A 187 -20.04 10.31 10.91
C ASP A 187 -18.97 9.21 10.92
N PHE A 188 -18.34 8.99 9.77
CA PHE A 188 -17.27 8.01 9.62
C PHE A 188 -16.04 8.29 10.49
N HIS A 189 -15.79 9.56 10.81
CA HIS A 189 -14.68 9.95 11.69
C HIS A 189 -14.97 9.68 13.16
N HIS A 190 -16.24 9.62 13.55
CA HIS A 190 -16.67 9.40 14.94
C HIS A 190 -16.83 7.93 15.32
N GLU A 191 -16.85 7.02 14.35
CA GLU A 191 -16.93 5.56 14.53
C GLU A 191 -15.52 4.93 14.69
#